data_646fca33e1c3b6983112395557112b81
#
_entry.id   646fca33e1c3b6983112395557112b81
#
_cell.length_a   1.000
_cell.length_b   1.000
_cell.length_c   1.000
_cell.angle_alpha   90.00
_cell.angle_beta   90.00
_cell.angle_gamma   90.00
#
_symmetry.space_group_name_H-M   'P 1'
#
loop_
_entity.id
_entity.type
_entity.pdbx_description
1 polymer ?
#
loop_
_entity_poly.entity_id
_entity_poly.type
_entity_poly.pdbx_seq_one_letter_code
_entity_poly.pdbx_strand_id
1 'polypeptide(L)'
;MSNLTNMVETINKLKFLTDVVSNDLVRQQFINVYNAVWKQGGEQVYEREANYFNKILRENSNLNGCTSLSVFFAFIDLAVQGISVEPGVRAMAYLLPRNYKIGTDQQGKSVYEKRCNLTISGYGELYLRARAGQIYHADNPVVVYEGDDFEYGERDGRKYVNYSMHIPRTSSHIIACFLKITRTDGTIDYSVMLEQDWTRLAGYSAKNNKYWDNNTRQWVEKANELYTSGDGGIDPAFLCSKCIKHAFGTYPKLNIGKGTQLETTVNDMPASDFDPYGGIDSAPGDNQQSQAPNDSFAPPADTSNGVRIDPANTQQSQGGTENEAADDTF
;
A
#
# COMPACT_ATOMS: atom_id res chain seq x y z
N MET A 1 16.80 23.66 20.05
CA MET A 1 16.00 24.21 18.93
C MET A 1 16.83 24.61 17.70
N SER A 2 18.12 24.99 17.83
CA SER A 2 18.95 25.42 16.69
C SER A 2 19.24 24.35 15.62
N ASN A 3 19.37 23.08 15.99
CA ASN A 3 19.75 22.01 15.04
C ASN A 3 18.63 21.62 14.06
N LEU A 4 17.38 21.61 14.53
CA LEU A 4 16.24 21.23 13.67
C LEU A 4 15.93 22.32 12.63
N THR A 5 15.99 23.59 13.03
CA THR A 5 15.78 24.73 12.13
C THR A 5 16.83 24.76 11.02
N ASN A 6 18.10 24.53 11.36
CA ASN A 6 19.20 24.45 10.39
C ASN A 6 19.02 23.27 9.41
N MET A 7 18.52 22.13 9.90
CA MET A 7 18.23 20.97 9.06
C MET A 7 17.11 21.26 8.05
N VAL A 8 15.99 21.84 8.51
CA VAL A 8 14.85 22.20 7.65
C VAL A 8 15.28 23.19 6.56
N GLU A 9 16.07 24.21 6.92
CA GLU A 9 16.62 25.17 5.95
C GLU A 9 17.54 24.49 4.92
N THR A 10 18.37 23.55 5.37
CA THR A 10 19.28 22.82 4.47
C THR A 10 18.47 21.95 3.50
N ILE A 11 17.48 21.22 4.00
CA ILE A 11 16.63 20.33 3.18
C ILE A 11 15.84 21.14 2.14
N ASN A 12 15.29 22.27 2.52
CA ASN A 12 14.53 23.14 1.59
C ASN A 12 15.37 23.72 0.45
N LYS A 13 16.70 23.77 0.60
CA LYS A 13 17.63 24.23 -0.45
C LYS A 13 18.02 23.13 -1.45
N LEU A 14 17.71 21.86 -1.16
CA LEU A 14 18.05 20.74 -2.04
C LEU A 14 17.19 20.77 -3.31
N LYS A 15 17.85 20.63 -4.47
CA LYS A 15 17.20 20.72 -5.78
C LYS A 15 16.54 19.41 -6.22
N PHE A 16 17.14 18.28 -5.87
CA PHE A 16 16.66 16.97 -6.25
C PHE A 16 16.14 16.21 -5.03
N LEU A 17 15.03 15.52 -5.17
CA LEU A 17 14.44 14.75 -4.08
C LEU A 17 15.36 13.62 -3.58
N THR A 18 16.17 13.06 -4.49
CA THR A 18 17.18 12.04 -4.16
C THR A 18 18.31 12.56 -3.29
N ASP A 19 18.61 13.85 -3.36
CA ASP A 19 19.65 14.46 -2.53
C ASP A 19 19.23 14.52 -1.06
N VAL A 20 17.91 14.55 -0.81
CA VAL A 20 17.36 14.56 0.55
C VAL A 20 17.78 13.31 1.31
N VAL A 21 17.54 12.15 0.72
CA VAL A 21 17.83 10.86 1.36
C VAL A 21 19.33 10.63 1.49
N SER A 22 20.12 11.12 0.53
CA SER A 22 21.58 10.97 0.49
C SER A 22 22.34 12.03 1.32
N ASN A 23 21.62 12.98 1.93
CA ASN A 23 22.23 14.03 2.73
C ASN A 23 22.74 13.50 4.08
N ASP A 24 23.94 13.84 4.48
CA ASP A 24 24.59 13.36 5.72
C ASP A 24 23.79 13.68 6.99
N LEU A 25 23.16 14.85 7.06
CA LEU A 25 22.32 15.23 8.20
C LEU A 25 21.07 14.32 8.28
N VAL A 26 20.47 14.03 7.13
CA VAL A 26 19.31 13.14 7.04
C VAL A 26 19.70 11.70 7.38
N ARG A 27 20.86 11.23 6.88
CA ARG A 27 21.43 9.94 7.24
C ARG A 27 21.59 9.81 8.75
N GLN A 28 22.26 10.77 9.37
CA GLN A 28 22.47 10.74 10.81
C GLN A 28 21.17 10.78 11.60
N GLN A 29 20.21 11.60 11.15
CA GLN A 29 18.89 11.68 11.81
C GLN A 29 18.13 10.37 11.69
N PHE A 30 18.13 9.72 10.51
CA PHE A 30 17.50 8.43 10.31
C PHE A 30 18.08 7.37 11.26
N ILE A 31 19.41 7.26 11.33
CA ILE A 31 20.12 6.30 12.19
C ILE A 31 19.79 6.57 13.65
N ASN A 32 19.82 7.83 14.08
CA ASN A 32 19.52 8.22 15.45
C ASN A 32 18.07 7.85 15.85
N VAL A 33 17.12 8.19 14.98
CA VAL A 33 15.69 7.89 15.21
C VAL A 33 15.47 6.38 15.23
N TYR A 34 16.02 5.65 14.25
CA TYR A 34 15.90 4.20 14.19
C TYR A 34 16.47 3.55 15.46
N ASN A 35 17.68 3.91 15.87
CA ASN A 35 18.32 3.35 17.08
C ASN A 35 17.59 3.76 18.37
N ALA A 36 17.00 4.95 18.43
CA ALA A 36 16.18 5.37 19.57
C ALA A 36 14.92 4.49 19.73
N VAL A 37 14.28 4.12 18.62
CA VAL A 37 13.07 3.29 18.60
C VAL A 37 13.40 1.81 18.72
N TRP A 38 14.38 1.33 17.93
CA TRP A 38 14.68 -0.10 17.75
C TRP A 38 15.97 -0.56 18.38
N LYS A 39 16.66 0.34 19.10
CA LYS A 39 17.89 0.15 19.88
C LYS A 39 19.17 0.03 19.07
N GLN A 40 19.17 -0.65 17.92
CA GLN A 40 20.37 -0.87 17.13
C GLN A 40 20.02 -1.21 15.66
N GLY A 41 21.02 -1.18 14.79
CA GLY A 41 20.90 -1.59 13.38
C GLY A 41 20.53 -0.45 12.43
N GLY A 42 20.47 0.79 12.92
CA GLY A 42 20.05 1.95 12.12
C GLY A 42 20.91 2.20 10.89
N GLU A 43 22.22 1.90 10.95
CA GLU A 43 23.12 2.11 9.82
C GLU A 43 22.83 1.13 8.68
N GLN A 44 22.72 -0.16 8.98
CA GLN A 44 22.41 -1.19 7.99
C GLN A 44 21.03 -0.97 7.36
N VAL A 45 20.07 -0.57 8.18
CA VAL A 45 18.71 -0.27 7.70
C VAL A 45 18.71 0.98 6.83
N TYR A 46 19.43 2.03 7.21
CA TYR A 46 19.57 3.23 6.39
C TYR A 46 20.13 2.88 5.00
N GLU A 47 21.26 2.17 4.92
CA GLU A 47 21.88 1.83 3.64
C GLU A 47 20.92 1.06 2.71
N ARG A 48 20.14 0.13 3.25
CA ARG A 48 19.14 -0.61 2.48
C ARG A 48 17.99 0.29 2.04
N GLU A 49 17.37 0.97 2.98
CA GLU A 49 16.16 1.76 2.70
C GLU A 49 16.44 3.00 1.87
N ALA A 50 17.61 3.63 2.02
CA ALA A 50 18.03 4.76 1.18
C ALA A 50 18.13 4.36 -0.30
N ASN A 51 18.62 3.15 -0.58
CA ASN A 51 18.69 2.63 -1.94
C ASN A 51 17.29 2.41 -2.54
N TYR A 52 16.38 1.76 -1.81
CA TYR A 52 15.01 1.54 -2.29
C TYR A 52 14.25 2.86 -2.45
N PHE A 53 14.36 3.75 -1.46
CA PHE A 53 13.69 5.03 -1.48
C PHE A 53 14.15 5.90 -2.67
N ASN A 54 15.47 5.99 -2.90
CA ASN A 54 16.03 6.70 -4.03
C ASN A 54 15.66 6.07 -5.37
N LYS A 55 15.58 4.74 -5.45
CA LYS A 55 15.09 4.06 -6.65
C LYS A 55 13.65 4.47 -6.95
N ILE A 56 12.77 4.42 -5.95
CA ILE A 56 11.36 4.81 -6.11
C ILE A 56 11.24 6.29 -6.53
N LEU A 57 12.01 7.20 -5.93
CA LEU A 57 12.00 8.61 -6.29
C LEU A 57 12.42 8.87 -7.75
N ARG A 58 13.32 8.05 -8.29
CA ARG A 58 13.76 8.16 -9.70
C ARG A 58 12.77 7.56 -10.69
N GLU A 59 12.17 6.43 -10.34
CA GLU A 59 11.31 5.65 -11.23
C GLU A 59 9.85 6.15 -11.22
N ASN A 60 9.37 6.69 -10.10
CA ASN A 60 7.99 7.16 -9.98
C ASN A 60 7.87 8.65 -10.28
N SER A 61 7.57 8.97 -11.53
CA SER A 61 7.36 10.36 -11.99
C SER A 61 6.23 11.09 -11.26
N ASN A 62 5.29 10.36 -10.65
CA ASN A 62 4.21 10.96 -9.87
C ASN A 62 4.73 11.69 -8.62
N LEU A 63 5.90 11.32 -8.12
CA LEU A 63 6.54 12.00 -6.98
C LEU A 63 7.22 13.31 -7.37
N ASN A 64 7.37 13.59 -8.67
CA ASN A 64 7.92 14.85 -9.13
C ASN A 64 7.07 16.03 -8.64
N GLY A 65 7.73 17.06 -8.14
CA GLY A 65 7.08 18.24 -7.58
C GLY A 65 6.63 18.09 -6.11
N CYS A 66 6.89 16.97 -5.46
CA CYS A 66 6.80 16.88 -4.00
C CYS A 66 7.87 17.76 -3.36
N THR A 67 7.57 18.31 -2.18
CA THR A 67 8.54 19.13 -1.45
C THR A 67 9.65 18.26 -0.84
N SER A 68 10.89 18.77 -0.83
CA SER A 68 12.03 18.08 -0.21
C SER A 68 11.76 17.78 1.27
N LEU A 69 11.08 18.68 1.96
CA LEU A 69 10.71 18.50 3.36
C LEU A 69 9.74 17.33 3.56
N SER A 70 8.76 17.12 2.66
CA SER A 70 7.85 15.99 2.75
C SER A 70 8.56 14.65 2.48
N VAL A 71 9.54 14.63 1.59
CA VAL A 71 10.41 13.47 1.35
C VAL A 71 11.22 13.13 2.61
N PHE A 72 11.78 14.14 3.26
CA PHE A 72 12.49 13.96 4.53
C PHE A 72 11.60 13.32 5.60
N PHE A 73 10.40 13.88 5.83
CA PHE A 73 9.50 13.32 6.83
C PHE A 73 9.06 11.89 6.49
N ALA A 74 8.72 11.61 5.23
CA ALA A 74 8.37 10.25 4.80
C ALA A 74 9.52 9.25 5.05
N PHE A 75 10.77 9.68 4.87
CA PHE A 75 11.94 8.86 5.12
C PHE A 75 12.20 8.65 6.62
N ILE A 76 11.99 9.68 7.45
CA ILE A 76 12.08 9.54 8.92
C ILE A 76 10.94 8.68 9.48
N ASP A 77 9.72 8.81 8.95
CA ASP A 77 8.59 7.96 9.34
C ASP A 77 8.90 6.49 9.07
N LEU A 78 9.62 6.16 7.99
CA LEU A 78 10.10 4.81 7.72
C LEU A 78 10.99 4.27 8.85
N ALA A 79 11.91 5.12 9.37
CA ALA A 79 12.76 4.76 10.50
C ALA A 79 11.95 4.53 11.78
N VAL A 80 10.95 5.38 12.05
CA VAL A 80 10.04 5.24 13.21
C VAL A 80 9.24 3.96 13.13
N GLN A 81 8.65 3.67 11.97
CA GLN A 81 7.83 2.47 11.76
C GLN A 81 8.67 1.18 11.74
N GLY A 82 9.94 1.27 11.34
CA GLY A 82 10.83 0.11 11.21
C GLY A 82 10.34 -0.90 10.18
N ILE A 83 9.74 -0.42 9.10
CA ILE A 83 9.30 -1.20 7.93
C ILE A 83 10.16 -0.89 6.72
N SER A 84 9.90 -1.56 5.60
CA SER A 84 10.64 -1.36 4.36
C SER A 84 9.74 -0.83 3.24
N VAL A 85 10.32 0.00 2.37
CA VAL A 85 9.72 0.39 1.09
C VAL A 85 10.22 -0.50 -0.07
N GLU A 86 10.80 -1.65 0.24
CA GLU A 86 11.19 -2.63 -0.76
C GLU A 86 10.00 -2.95 -1.67
N PRO A 87 10.14 -2.75 -2.99
CA PRO A 87 9.06 -3.01 -3.92
C PRO A 87 8.83 -4.52 -4.09
N GLY A 88 7.58 -4.91 -4.30
CA GLY A 88 7.22 -6.31 -4.52
C GLY A 88 5.75 -6.58 -4.25
N VAL A 89 5.33 -7.82 -4.48
CA VAL A 89 3.93 -8.26 -4.36
C VAL A 89 3.37 -8.06 -2.94
N ARG A 90 4.25 -8.11 -1.93
CA ARG A 90 3.89 -7.92 -0.51
C ARG A 90 4.62 -6.73 0.09
N ALA A 91 4.79 -5.66 -0.68
CA ALA A 91 5.41 -4.44 -0.19
C ALA A 91 4.74 -3.96 1.09
N MET A 92 5.53 -3.58 2.10
CA MET A 92 4.99 -3.13 3.39
C MET A 92 4.53 -1.68 3.35
N ALA A 93 5.13 -0.87 2.50
CA ALA A 93 4.76 0.54 2.36
C ALA A 93 5.00 1.05 0.95
N TYR A 94 4.32 2.15 0.62
CA TYR A 94 4.43 2.85 -0.65
C TYR A 94 4.68 4.34 -0.43
N LEU A 95 5.35 4.99 -1.38
CA LEU A 95 5.48 6.44 -1.44
C LEU A 95 4.41 6.98 -2.37
N LEU A 96 3.47 7.73 -1.84
CA LEU A 96 2.37 8.30 -2.61
C LEU A 96 2.37 9.83 -2.55
N PRO A 97 2.25 10.50 -3.71
CA PRO A 97 2.06 11.95 -3.72
C PRO A 97 0.64 12.31 -3.28
N ARG A 98 0.51 13.38 -2.50
CA ARG A 98 -0.78 13.96 -2.15
C ARG A 98 -0.72 15.47 -2.18
N ASN A 99 -1.81 16.10 -2.61
CA ASN A 99 -1.95 17.55 -2.61
C ASN A 99 -2.63 18.00 -1.32
N TYR A 100 -1.99 18.89 -0.58
CA TYR A 100 -2.51 19.48 0.64
C TYR A 100 -2.81 20.94 0.41
N LYS A 101 -4.01 21.40 0.79
CA LYS A 101 -4.35 22.80 0.77
C LYS A 101 -3.56 23.53 1.86
N ILE A 102 -2.68 24.45 1.45
CA ILE A 102 -1.82 25.22 2.37
C ILE A 102 -2.31 26.63 2.61
N GLY A 103 -3.32 27.08 1.85
CA GLY A 103 -3.88 28.42 1.99
C GLY A 103 -4.76 28.80 0.83
N THR A 104 -5.01 30.10 0.76
CA THR A 104 -5.77 30.72 -0.33
C THR A 104 -4.99 31.94 -0.79
N ASP A 105 -4.83 32.15 -2.09
CA ASP A 105 -4.13 33.31 -2.64
C ASP A 105 -4.97 34.60 -2.51
N GLN A 106 -4.35 35.72 -2.94
CA GLN A 106 -5.01 37.04 -2.89
C GLN A 106 -6.27 37.13 -3.76
N GLN A 107 -6.47 36.18 -4.67
CA GLN A 107 -7.62 36.12 -5.58
C GLN A 107 -8.70 35.17 -5.07
N GLY A 108 -8.54 34.60 -3.86
CA GLY A 108 -9.50 33.65 -3.28
C GLY A 108 -9.33 32.21 -3.77
N LYS A 109 -8.28 31.90 -4.54
CA LYS A 109 -8.03 30.57 -5.09
C LYS A 109 -7.21 29.72 -4.10
N SER A 110 -7.61 28.47 -3.92
CA SER A 110 -6.91 27.55 -3.04
C SER A 110 -5.49 27.24 -3.55
N VAL A 111 -4.50 27.35 -2.68
CA VAL A 111 -3.11 27.00 -2.96
C VAL A 111 -2.81 25.63 -2.37
N TYR A 112 -2.23 24.76 -3.19
CA TYR A 112 -1.90 23.39 -2.82
C TYR A 112 -0.40 23.15 -2.85
N GLU A 113 0.06 22.32 -1.94
CA GLU A 113 1.42 21.79 -1.89
C GLU A 113 1.38 20.28 -2.10
N LYS A 114 2.22 19.80 -3.01
CA LYS A 114 2.34 18.36 -3.26
C LYS A 114 3.36 17.75 -2.30
N ARG A 115 2.92 16.77 -1.52
CA ARG A 115 3.74 16.11 -0.50
C ARG A 115 3.91 14.63 -0.81
N CYS A 116 5.09 14.11 -0.52
CA CYS A 116 5.38 12.69 -0.49
C CYS A 116 4.91 12.11 0.84
N ASN A 117 4.07 11.07 0.81
CA ASN A 117 3.61 10.39 2.01
C ASN A 117 4.03 8.93 2.01
N LEU A 118 4.55 8.46 3.15
CA LEU A 118 4.71 7.05 3.43
C LEU A 118 3.34 6.44 3.74
N THR A 119 2.88 5.53 2.90
CA THR A 119 1.58 4.88 3.07
C THR A 119 1.79 3.40 3.38
N ILE A 120 1.32 2.95 4.54
CA ILE A 120 1.45 1.57 4.97
C ILE A 120 0.43 0.72 4.22
N SER A 121 0.88 -0.38 3.64
CA SER A 121 0.03 -1.36 2.94
C SER A 121 -0.74 -2.25 3.93
N GLY A 122 -1.64 -3.08 3.43
CA GLY A 122 -2.27 -4.13 4.25
C GLY A 122 -1.24 -5.09 4.86
N TYR A 123 -0.24 -5.49 4.10
CA TYR A 123 0.84 -6.35 4.60
C TYR A 123 1.75 -5.65 5.60
N GLY A 124 1.99 -4.35 5.43
CA GLY A 124 2.69 -3.54 6.43
C GLY A 124 1.93 -3.45 7.73
N GLU A 125 0.62 -3.23 7.69
CA GLU A 125 -0.24 -3.25 8.89
C GLU A 125 -0.18 -4.61 9.59
N LEU A 126 -0.28 -5.71 8.85
CA LEU A 126 -0.17 -7.06 9.39
C LEU A 126 1.16 -7.26 10.13
N TYR A 127 2.27 -6.89 9.47
CA TYR A 127 3.60 -6.99 10.05
C TYR A 127 3.75 -6.17 11.33
N LEU A 128 3.31 -4.91 11.32
CA LEU A 128 3.40 -4.01 12.46
C LEU A 128 2.58 -4.52 13.65
N ARG A 129 1.38 -5.07 13.40
CA ARG A 129 0.51 -5.58 14.45
C ARG A 129 1.01 -6.89 15.05
N ALA A 130 1.56 -7.78 14.24
CA ALA A 130 2.23 -8.99 14.72
C ALA A 130 3.44 -8.62 15.56
N ARG A 131 4.27 -7.68 15.10
CA ARG A 131 5.45 -7.19 15.81
C ARG A 131 5.11 -6.49 17.14
N ALA A 132 3.99 -5.77 17.19
CA ALA A 132 3.50 -5.12 18.40
C ALA A 132 2.78 -6.08 19.38
N GLY A 133 2.63 -7.35 19.03
CA GLY A 133 1.96 -8.35 19.85
C GLY A 133 0.44 -8.16 19.95
N GLN A 134 -0.19 -7.44 19.02
CA GLN A 134 -1.65 -7.32 18.96
C GLN A 134 -2.30 -8.56 18.36
N ILE A 135 -1.60 -9.23 17.45
CA ILE A 135 -2.03 -10.47 16.81
C ILE A 135 -0.93 -11.52 16.93
N TYR A 136 -1.33 -12.76 17.05
CA TYR A 136 -0.42 -13.90 17.02
C TYR A 136 -0.21 -14.37 15.57
N HIS A 137 -1.29 -14.50 14.82
CA HIS A 137 -1.30 -15.01 13.45
C HIS A 137 -2.49 -14.44 12.68
N ALA A 138 -2.31 -14.26 11.38
CA ALA A 138 -3.41 -14.04 10.46
C ALA A 138 -3.27 -15.03 9.30
N ASP A 139 -4.36 -15.69 8.95
CA ASP A 139 -4.42 -16.57 7.79
C ASP A 139 -4.32 -15.73 6.50
N ASN A 140 -4.13 -16.37 5.36
CA ASN A 140 -4.28 -15.67 4.10
C ASN A 140 -5.76 -15.29 3.90
N PRO A 141 -6.04 -14.10 3.33
CA PRO A 141 -7.41 -13.77 2.96
C PRO A 141 -8.00 -14.79 2.01
N VAL A 142 -9.24 -15.15 2.22
CA VAL A 142 -9.98 -16.10 1.39
C VAL A 142 -11.00 -15.35 0.56
N VAL A 143 -10.91 -15.48 -0.75
CA VAL A 143 -11.90 -14.95 -1.70
C VAL A 143 -13.01 -15.97 -1.87
N VAL A 144 -14.24 -15.54 -1.64
CA VAL A 144 -15.45 -16.36 -1.72
C VAL A 144 -16.15 -16.06 -3.03
N TYR A 145 -16.45 -17.11 -3.79
CA TYR A 145 -17.12 -17.01 -5.08
C TYR A 145 -18.57 -17.44 -4.97
N GLU A 146 -19.38 -16.92 -5.86
CA GLU A 146 -20.76 -17.39 -6.01
C GLU A 146 -20.78 -18.89 -6.27
N GLY A 147 -21.59 -19.63 -5.48
CA GLY A 147 -21.65 -21.08 -5.50
C GLY A 147 -20.76 -21.79 -4.46
N ASP A 148 -19.88 -21.06 -3.75
CA ASP A 148 -19.23 -21.60 -2.56
C ASP A 148 -20.22 -21.61 -1.38
N ASP A 149 -20.08 -22.59 -0.47
CA ASP A 149 -20.82 -22.58 0.79
C ASP A 149 -20.20 -21.56 1.74
N PHE A 150 -20.91 -20.47 1.98
CA PHE A 150 -20.41 -19.38 2.81
C PHE A 150 -21.48 -18.88 3.76
N GLU A 151 -21.20 -18.99 5.05
CA GLU A 151 -22.03 -18.44 6.13
C GLU A 151 -21.17 -17.53 7.02
N TYR A 152 -21.66 -16.34 7.27
CA TYR A 152 -21.05 -15.37 8.17
C TYR A 152 -22.09 -14.82 9.14
N GLY A 153 -21.75 -14.78 10.41
CA GLY A 153 -22.65 -14.28 11.44
C GLY A 153 -21.97 -14.01 12.77
N GLU A 154 -22.79 -13.72 13.75
CA GLU A 154 -22.39 -13.51 15.13
C GLU A 154 -23.19 -14.43 16.05
N ARG A 155 -22.49 -15.13 16.94
CA ARG A 155 -23.10 -15.99 17.96
C ARG A 155 -22.41 -15.70 19.30
N ASP A 156 -23.21 -15.39 20.31
CA ASP A 156 -22.73 -15.07 21.66
C ASP A 156 -21.65 -13.95 21.67
N GLY A 157 -21.86 -12.91 20.86
CA GLY A 157 -20.94 -11.78 20.74
C GLY A 157 -19.63 -12.08 20.01
N ARG A 158 -19.54 -13.26 19.34
CA ARG A 158 -18.37 -13.65 18.56
C ARG A 158 -18.73 -13.85 17.10
N LYS A 159 -17.96 -13.22 16.22
CA LYS A 159 -18.08 -13.42 14.78
C LYS A 159 -17.63 -14.82 14.42
N TYR A 160 -18.32 -15.46 13.50
CA TYR A 160 -17.93 -16.75 12.93
C TYR A 160 -18.05 -16.75 11.41
N VAL A 161 -17.24 -17.59 10.78
CA VAL A 161 -17.30 -17.89 9.35
C VAL A 161 -17.26 -19.39 9.18
N ASN A 162 -18.25 -19.93 8.47
CA ASN A 162 -18.23 -21.29 7.94
C ASN A 162 -18.03 -21.18 6.43
N TYR A 163 -17.00 -21.84 5.90
CA TYR A 163 -16.66 -21.77 4.49
C TYR A 163 -16.23 -23.10 3.94
N SER A 164 -16.79 -23.46 2.79
CA SER A 164 -16.38 -24.59 1.98
C SER A 164 -16.36 -24.20 0.51
N MET A 165 -15.23 -24.42 -0.14
CA MET A 165 -15.05 -24.14 -1.55
C MET A 165 -15.76 -25.18 -2.41
N HIS A 166 -16.54 -24.75 -3.39
CA HIS A 166 -17.09 -25.64 -4.40
C HIS A 166 -16.06 -25.94 -5.49
N ILE A 167 -15.83 -27.24 -5.77
CA ILE A 167 -14.88 -27.70 -6.80
C ILE A 167 -15.56 -28.68 -7.75
N PRO A 168 -15.57 -28.44 -9.08
CA PRO A 168 -15.01 -27.27 -9.78
C PRO A 168 -15.84 -26.01 -9.54
N ARG A 169 -15.22 -24.83 -9.64
CA ARG A 169 -15.93 -23.55 -9.53
C ARG A 169 -16.95 -23.39 -10.64
N THR A 170 -18.14 -22.94 -10.26
CA THR A 170 -19.27 -22.73 -11.18
C THR A 170 -19.43 -21.28 -11.61
N SER A 171 -18.84 -20.34 -10.89
CA SER A 171 -18.88 -18.90 -11.17
C SER A 171 -17.54 -18.24 -10.87
N SER A 172 -17.21 -17.20 -11.63
CA SER A 172 -16.08 -16.30 -11.38
C SER A 172 -16.49 -15.05 -10.56
N HIS A 173 -17.80 -14.89 -10.27
CA HIS A 173 -18.30 -13.76 -9.51
C HIS A 173 -17.89 -13.85 -8.03
N ILE A 174 -17.30 -12.79 -7.51
CA ILE A 174 -16.83 -12.72 -6.12
C ILE A 174 -17.91 -12.06 -5.27
N ILE A 175 -18.33 -12.75 -4.21
CA ILE A 175 -19.40 -12.26 -3.30
C ILE A 175 -18.86 -11.77 -1.95
N ALA A 176 -17.69 -12.28 -1.52
CA ALA A 176 -17.07 -11.88 -0.26
C ALA A 176 -15.56 -12.11 -0.29
N CYS A 177 -14.89 -11.51 0.68
CA CYS A 177 -13.52 -11.85 1.04
C CYS A 177 -13.40 -11.78 2.56
N PHE A 178 -12.78 -12.75 3.19
CA PHE A 178 -12.61 -12.74 4.62
C PHE A 178 -11.19 -13.04 5.07
N LEU A 179 -10.83 -12.52 6.24
CA LEU A 179 -9.57 -12.75 6.92
C LEU A 179 -9.83 -13.27 8.32
N LYS A 180 -9.21 -14.39 8.68
CA LYS A 180 -9.19 -14.92 10.02
C LYS A 180 -7.94 -14.47 10.74
N ILE A 181 -8.09 -13.90 11.92
CA ILE A 181 -7.02 -13.39 12.77
C ILE A 181 -7.07 -14.12 14.11
N THR A 182 -5.93 -14.63 14.54
CA THR A 182 -5.75 -15.16 15.89
C THR A 182 -5.05 -14.10 16.73
N ARG A 183 -5.70 -13.64 17.77
CA ARG A 183 -5.12 -12.69 18.72
C ARG A 183 -4.13 -13.37 19.66
N THR A 184 -3.33 -12.60 20.37
CA THR A 184 -2.32 -13.12 21.31
C THR A 184 -2.91 -13.85 22.51
N ASP A 185 -4.17 -13.59 22.87
CA ASP A 185 -4.94 -14.30 23.89
C ASP A 185 -5.57 -15.60 23.38
N GLY A 186 -5.30 -15.99 22.12
CA GLY A 186 -5.86 -17.17 21.45
C GLY A 186 -7.28 -16.98 20.91
N THR A 187 -7.89 -15.82 21.11
CA THR A 187 -9.22 -15.57 20.52
C THR A 187 -9.12 -15.40 19.01
N ILE A 188 -10.18 -15.84 18.31
CA ILE A 188 -10.30 -15.74 16.87
C ILE A 188 -11.20 -14.56 16.54
N ASP A 189 -10.75 -13.74 15.59
CA ASP A 189 -11.50 -12.64 15.02
C ASP A 189 -11.63 -12.83 13.51
N TYR A 190 -12.79 -12.49 12.94
CA TYR A 190 -13.04 -12.55 11.51
C TYR A 190 -13.36 -11.16 10.99
N SER A 191 -12.66 -10.77 9.93
CA SER A 191 -13.02 -9.60 9.14
C SER A 191 -13.56 -10.05 7.81
N VAL A 192 -14.75 -9.58 7.46
CA VAL A 192 -15.42 -9.93 6.20
C VAL A 192 -15.67 -8.65 5.42
N MET A 193 -15.31 -8.65 4.16
CA MET A 193 -15.70 -7.65 3.16
C MET A 193 -16.70 -8.27 2.21
N LEU A 194 -17.82 -7.63 2.02
CA LEU A 194 -18.86 -8.00 1.05
C LEU A 194 -18.74 -7.13 -0.20
N GLU A 195 -19.41 -7.53 -1.26
CA GLU A 195 -19.40 -6.79 -2.55
C GLU A 195 -19.73 -5.30 -2.38
N GLN A 196 -20.68 -4.95 -1.53
CA GLN A 196 -21.02 -3.56 -1.23
C GLN A 196 -19.85 -2.74 -0.66
N ASP A 197 -18.92 -3.38 0.07
CA ASP A 197 -17.80 -2.67 0.70
C ASP A 197 -16.78 -2.23 -0.36
N TRP A 198 -16.35 -3.12 -1.24
CA TRP A 198 -15.40 -2.72 -2.30
C TRP A 198 -16.05 -1.89 -3.40
N THR A 199 -17.37 -2.05 -3.65
CA THR A 199 -18.12 -1.15 -4.54
C THR A 199 -18.11 0.27 -4.01
N ARG A 200 -18.31 0.45 -2.70
CA ARG A 200 -18.17 1.75 -2.04
C ARG A 200 -16.74 2.31 -2.19
N LEU A 201 -15.71 1.47 -1.98
CA LEU A 201 -14.31 1.88 -2.17
C LEU A 201 -14.02 2.25 -3.63
N ALA A 202 -14.59 1.54 -4.61
CA ALA A 202 -14.49 1.89 -6.01
C ALA A 202 -15.08 3.28 -6.30
N GLY A 203 -16.23 3.61 -5.66
CA GLY A 203 -16.83 4.94 -5.75
C GLY A 203 -15.92 6.04 -5.20
N TYR A 204 -15.23 5.81 -4.08
CA TYR A 204 -14.22 6.76 -3.58
C TYR A 204 -13.02 6.87 -4.50
N SER A 205 -12.53 5.74 -5.03
CA SER A 205 -11.44 5.74 -6.01
C SER A 205 -11.81 6.57 -7.26
N ALA A 206 -13.02 6.42 -7.77
CA ALA A 206 -13.51 7.18 -8.93
C ALA A 206 -13.53 8.68 -8.67
N LYS A 207 -14.03 9.11 -7.52
CA LYS A 207 -14.07 10.53 -7.14
C LYS A 207 -12.66 11.11 -7.01
N ASN A 208 -11.71 10.35 -6.48
CA ASN A 208 -10.33 10.79 -6.28
C ASN A 208 -9.53 10.81 -7.59
N ASN A 209 -9.89 9.97 -8.58
CA ASN A 209 -9.24 9.87 -9.89
C ASN A 209 -10.01 10.64 -10.96
N LYS A 210 -10.58 11.77 -10.59
CA LYS A 210 -11.30 12.65 -11.50
C LYS A 210 -10.34 13.38 -12.42
N TYR A 211 -10.57 13.30 -13.73
CA TYR A 211 -9.77 14.00 -14.72
C TYR A 211 -10.65 14.71 -15.75
N TRP A 212 -10.10 15.75 -16.38
CA TRP A 212 -10.76 16.45 -17.47
C TRP A 212 -10.51 15.72 -18.78
N ASP A 213 -11.57 15.25 -19.44
CA ASP A 213 -11.48 14.66 -20.76
C ASP A 213 -11.61 15.75 -21.84
N ASN A 214 -10.56 15.95 -22.61
CA ASN A 214 -10.51 16.95 -23.67
C ASN A 214 -11.44 16.63 -24.84
N ASN A 215 -11.79 15.36 -25.05
CA ASN A 215 -12.66 14.94 -26.16
C ASN A 215 -14.12 15.23 -25.82
N THR A 216 -14.56 14.86 -24.63
CA THR A 216 -15.94 15.07 -24.20
C THR A 216 -16.17 16.44 -23.54
N ARG A 217 -15.10 17.17 -23.21
CA ARG A 217 -15.10 18.44 -22.45
C ARG A 217 -15.89 18.32 -21.14
N GLN A 218 -15.69 17.21 -20.45
CA GLN A 218 -16.36 16.93 -19.18
C GLN A 218 -15.37 16.35 -18.18
N TRP A 219 -15.70 16.50 -16.89
CA TRP A 219 -14.99 15.80 -15.83
C TRP A 219 -15.43 14.34 -15.81
N VAL A 220 -14.46 13.43 -15.93
CA VAL A 220 -14.69 11.98 -15.88
C VAL A 220 -14.16 11.43 -14.57
N GLU A 221 -14.97 10.67 -13.89
CA GLU A 221 -14.60 9.92 -12.69
C GLU A 221 -14.28 8.48 -13.12
N LYS A 222 -13.05 8.02 -12.86
CA LYS A 222 -12.61 6.67 -13.21
C LYS A 222 -12.01 5.99 -11.98
N ALA A 223 -12.66 4.92 -11.51
CA ALA A 223 -12.07 4.09 -10.47
C ALA A 223 -10.78 3.42 -10.96
N ASN A 224 -9.94 2.98 -10.02
CA ASN A 224 -8.81 2.13 -10.33
C ASN A 224 -9.29 0.90 -11.10
N GLU A 225 -8.57 0.53 -12.15
CA GLU A 225 -8.94 -0.58 -13.04
C GLU A 225 -9.03 -1.93 -12.32
N LEU A 226 -8.29 -2.10 -11.22
CA LEU A 226 -8.33 -3.33 -10.42
C LEU A 226 -9.68 -3.61 -9.76
N TYR A 227 -10.58 -2.60 -9.68
CA TYR A 227 -11.95 -2.85 -9.23
C TYR A 227 -12.83 -3.56 -10.28
N THR A 228 -12.36 -3.65 -11.53
CA THR A 228 -13.11 -4.22 -12.65
C THR A 228 -12.28 -5.12 -13.57
N SER A 229 -11.02 -5.41 -13.20
CA SER A 229 -10.09 -6.16 -14.06
C SER A 229 -10.17 -7.69 -13.88
N GLY A 230 -10.83 -8.16 -12.84
CA GLY A 230 -11.03 -9.58 -12.61
C GLY A 230 -12.21 -10.12 -13.42
N ASP A 231 -12.16 -11.41 -13.72
CA ASP A 231 -13.23 -12.19 -14.39
C ASP A 231 -14.48 -12.29 -13.54
N GLY A 232 -15.02 -11.45 -12.95
CA GLY A 232 -16.17 -11.42 -12.04
C GLY A 232 -16.22 -10.12 -11.28
N GLY A 233 -15.45 -9.12 -11.72
CA GLY A 233 -15.42 -7.80 -11.15
C GLY A 233 -14.05 -7.41 -10.62
N ILE A 234 -13.89 -7.32 -9.31
CA ILE A 234 -12.64 -6.91 -8.67
C ILE A 234 -11.53 -7.96 -8.84
N ASP A 235 -10.29 -7.50 -9.02
CA ASP A 235 -9.11 -8.38 -9.02
C ASP A 235 -8.96 -9.09 -7.67
N PRO A 236 -8.84 -10.44 -7.63
CA PRO A 236 -8.79 -11.20 -6.38
C PRO A 236 -7.59 -10.85 -5.48
N ALA A 237 -6.41 -10.59 -6.06
CA ALA A 237 -5.22 -10.26 -5.27
C ALA A 237 -5.32 -8.85 -4.67
N PHE A 238 -5.89 -7.92 -5.44
CA PHE A 238 -6.20 -6.59 -4.96
C PHE A 238 -7.24 -6.62 -3.83
N LEU A 239 -8.30 -7.42 -3.97
CA LEU A 239 -9.30 -7.61 -2.93
C LEU A 239 -8.69 -8.18 -1.65
N CYS A 240 -7.81 -9.19 -1.74
CA CYS A 240 -7.08 -9.71 -0.59
C CYS A 240 -6.31 -8.62 0.16
N SER A 241 -5.60 -7.76 -0.55
CA SER A 241 -4.88 -6.64 0.06
C SER A 241 -5.83 -5.63 0.73
N LYS A 242 -6.97 -5.33 0.11
CA LYS A 242 -8.01 -4.47 0.71
C LYS A 242 -8.64 -5.12 1.94
N CYS A 243 -8.89 -6.43 1.91
CA CYS A 243 -9.45 -7.17 3.04
C CYS A 243 -8.52 -7.12 4.26
N ILE A 244 -7.20 -7.31 4.07
CA ILE A 244 -6.22 -7.16 5.17
C ILE A 244 -6.31 -5.75 5.76
N LYS A 245 -6.31 -4.72 4.93
CA LYS A 245 -6.37 -3.33 5.41
C LYS A 245 -7.69 -3.03 6.12
N HIS A 246 -8.81 -3.53 5.59
CA HIS A 246 -10.14 -3.41 6.20
C HIS A 246 -10.17 -4.04 7.59
N ALA A 247 -9.58 -5.22 7.74
CA ALA A 247 -9.55 -5.95 9.00
C ALA A 247 -8.96 -5.13 10.15
N PHE A 248 -7.94 -4.32 9.85
CA PHE A 248 -7.26 -3.52 10.86
C PHE A 248 -7.83 -2.12 11.07
N GLY A 249 -8.83 -1.72 10.30
CA GLY A 249 -9.50 -0.42 10.46
C GLY A 249 -10.18 -0.22 11.83
N THR A 250 -10.57 -1.29 12.49
CA THR A 250 -11.19 -1.28 13.84
C THR A 250 -10.20 -1.50 14.97
N TYR A 251 -8.95 -1.82 14.68
CA TYR A 251 -7.92 -2.01 15.69
C TYR A 251 -7.37 -0.67 16.18
N PRO A 252 -7.01 -0.54 17.46
CA PRO A 252 -6.43 0.68 17.99
C PRO A 252 -5.10 0.99 17.29
N LYS A 253 -4.75 2.26 17.17
CA LYS A 253 -3.46 2.69 16.64
C LYS A 253 -2.31 2.04 17.43
N LEU A 254 -1.25 1.68 16.71
CA LEU A 254 -0.05 1.13 17.32
C LEU A 254 0.75 2.25 17.99
N ASN A 255 1.10 2.06 19.27
CA ASN A 255 2.11 2.87 19.90
C ASN A 255 3.49 2.32 19.54
N ILE A 256 4.09 2.89 18.52
CA ILE A 256 5.44 2.55 18.09
C ILE A 256 6.40 3.42 18.89
N GLY A 257 7.43 2.79 19.49
CA GLY A 257 8.44 3.51 20.28
C GLY A 257 7.97 3.95 21.65
N LYS A 258 7.43 3.02 22.45
CA LYS A 258 7.13 3.31 23.88
C LYS A 258 8.31 4.01 24.56
N GLY A 259 8.11 5.26 24.99
CA GLY A 259 9.10 6.07 25.68
C GLY A 259 9.87 7.06 24.82
N THR A 260 9.69 7.08 23.51
CA THR A 260 10.18 8.18 22.66
C THR A 260 9.09 9.25 22.59
N GLN A 261 9.33 10.39 23.22
CA GLN A 261 8.65 11.64 22.90
C GLN A 261 9.20 12.13 21.53
N LEU A 262 8.89 11.38 20.48
CA LEU A 262 8.96 11.96 19.14
C LEU A 262 7.77 12.90 19.10
N GLU A 263 8.05 14.19 19.23
CA GLU A 263 7.08 15.23 18.93
C GLU A 263 6.45 14.88 17.58
N THR A 264 5.15 14.92 17.55
CA THR A 264 4.28 14.77 16.38
C THR A 264 4.99 15.23 15.14
N THR A 265 5.18 14.34 14.20
CA THR A 265 5.72 14.74 12.89
C THR A 265 4.74 15.72 12.27
N VAL A 266 5.23 16.68 11.50
CA VAL A 266 4.41 17.69 10.79
C VAL A 266 3.32 17.04 9.90
N ASN A 267 3.36 15.74 9.74
CA ASN A 267 2.37 14.92 9.02
C ASN A 267 1.20 14.45 9.90
N ASP A 268 1.18 14.72 11.18
CA ASP A 268 -0.01 14.54 12.03
C ASP A 268 -1.05 15.62 11.69
N MET A 269 -1.66 15.45 10.52
CA MET A 269 -2.90 16.15 10.20
C MET A 269 -4.01 15.64 11.12
N PRO A 270 -4.94 16.51 11.55
CA PRO A 270 -6.03 16.10 12.40
C PRO A 270 -6.78 14.91 11.78
N ALA A 271 -7.16 13.96 12.62
CA ALA A 271 -7.81 12.69 12.23
C ALA A 271 -9.09 12.85 11.40
N SER A 272 -9.64 14.05 11.29
CA SER A 272 -10.76 14.40 10.43
C SER A 272 -10.49 14.26 8.93
N ASP A 273 -9.20 14.32 8.52
CA ASP A 273 -8.83 14.28 7.11
C ASP A 273 -8.24 12.92 6.68
N PHE A 274 -8.17 11.97 7.61
CA PHE A 274 -7.64 10.65 7.34
C PHE A 274 -8.76 9.65 7.05
N ASP A 275 -9.01 9.37 5.78
CA ASP A 275 -9.78 8.18 5.40
C ASP A 275 -8.89 6.94 5.60
N PRO A 276 -9.23 6.07 6.57
CA PRO A 276 -8.49 4.83 6.81
C PRO A 276 -8.50 3.89 5.61
N TYR A 277 -9.35 4.13 4.62
CA TYR A 277 -9.47 3.36 3.40
C TYR A 277 -8.82 4.02 2.17
N GLY A 278 -8.15 5.17 2.35
CA GLY A 278 -7.34 5.82 1.33
C GLY A 278 -8.08 6.77 0.40
N GLY A 279 -9.34 7.12 0.70
CA GLY A 279 -10.02 8.23 0.06
C GLY A 279 -9.87 9.49 0.92
N ILE A 280 -9.43 10.59 0.37
CA ILE A 280 -9.58 11.90 0.97
C ILE A 280 -10.83 12.50 0.35
N ASP A 281 -11.81 12.86 1.17
CA ASP A 281 -12.87 13.78 0.76
C ASP A 281 -12.21 15.12 0.42
N SER A 282 -11.90 15.34 -0.85
CA SER A 282 -11.67 16.68 -1.35
C SER A 282 -13.01 17.38 -1.27
N ALA A 283 -13.10 18.46 -0.50
CA ALA A 283 -14.28 19.29 -0.44
C ALA A 283 -14.78 19.59 -1.87
N PRO A 284 -16.11 19.54 -2.12
CA PRO A 284 -16.66 19.78 -3.44
C PRO A 284 -16.39 21.22 -3.84
N GLY A 285 -15.62 21.40 -4.89
CA GLY A 285 -15.54 22.62 -5.65
C GLY A 285 -14.24 23.42 -5.53
N ASP A 286 -13.19 22.94 -6.15
CA ASP A 286 -12.26 23.85 -6.83
C ASP A 286 -11.54 23.10 -7.95
N ASN A 287 -11.92 23.44 -9.17
CA ASN A 287 -11.36 22.95 -10.42
C ASN A 287 -9.91 23.37 -10.55
N GLN A 288 -8.96 22.44 -10.44
CA GLN A 288 -7.67 22.61 -11.08
C GLN A 288 -7.07 21.29 -11.52
N GLN A 289 -6.52 21.33 -12.73
CA GLN A 289 -5.71 20.32 -13.38
C GLN A 289 -4.64 19.75 -12.44
N SER A 290 -4.99 18.71 -11.70
CA SER A 290 -4.03 17.78 -11.19
C SER A 290 -4.16 16.54 -12.06
N GLN A 291 -3.09 16.19 -12.76
CA GLN A 291 -2.95 14.84 -13.27
C GLN A 291 -3.33 13.92 -12.12
N ALA A 292 -4.29 13.04 -12.37
CA ALA A 292 -4.79 12.11 -11.38
C ALA A 292 -3.62 11.43 -10.67
N PRO A 293 -3.58 11.39 -9.34
CA PRO A 293 -2.69 10.47 -8.68
C PRO A 293 -3.10 9.08 -9.16
N ASN A 294 -2.22 8.40 -9.91
CA ASN A 294 -2.38 6.99 -10.15
C ASN A 294 -2.59 6.34 -8.78
N ASP A 295 -3.72 5.70 -8.61
CA ASP A 295 -4.00 4.87 -7.43
C ASP A 295 -3.13 3.60 -7.56
N SER A 296 -1.81 3.80 -7.40
CA SER A 296 -0.80 2.76 -7.53
C SER A 296 -0.76 1.83 -6.30
N PHE A 297 -1.95 1.51 -5.75
CA PHE A 297 -2.13 0.34 -4.89
C PHE A 297 -2.15 -0.98 -5.67
N ALA A 298 -2.05 -0.91 -7.01
CA ALA A 298 -1.74 -2.09 -7.79
C ALA A 298 -0.34 -2.58 -7.39
N PRO A 299 -0.18 -3.81 -6.96
CA PRO A 299 1.14 -4.41 -6.95
C PRO A 299 1.70 -4.23 -8.37
N PRO A 300 2.99 -3.88 -8.54
CA PRO A 300 3.59 -3.83 -9.86
C PRO A 300 3.26 -5.14 -10.57
N ALA A 301 2.78 -5.03 -11.81
CA ALA A 301 2.55 -6.21 -12.63
C ALA A 301 3.83 -7.05 -12.59
N ASP A 302 3.66 -8.33 -12.30
CA ASP A 302 4.77 -9.27 -12.23
C ASP A 302 5.50 -9.25 -13.58
N THR A 303 6.63 -8.54 -13.62
CA THR A 303 7.54 -8.53 -14.77
C THR A 303 8.51 -9.71 -14.71
N SER A 304 8.15 -10.77 -14.00
CA SER A 304 8.81 -12.04 -14.21
C SER A 304 8.49 -12.47 -15.64
N ASN A 305 9.50 -12.48 -16.51
CA ASN A 305 9.46 -13.05 -17.85
C ASN A 305 9.07 -14.55 -17.78
N GLY A 306 7.82 -14.81 -17.50
CA GLY A 306 7.17 -16.07 -17.73
C GLY A 306 6.96 -16.21 -19.22
N VAL A 307 7.80 -17.03 -19.86
CA VAL A 307 7.61 -17.51 -21.21
C VAL A 307 6.16 -18.00 -21.32
N ARG A 308 5.33 -17.25 -22.02
CA ARG A 308 4.01 -17.73 -22.46
C ARG A 308 4.26 -18.93 -23.35
N ILE A 309 3.95 -20.12 -22.88
CA ILE A 309 3.81 -21.31 -23.70
C ILE A 309 2.42 -21.21 -24.32
N ASP A 310 2.35 -20.74 -25.56
CA ASP A 310 1.14 -20.84 -26.36
C ASP A 310 0.86 -22.33 -26.64
N PRO A 311 -0.36 -22.86 -26.34
CA PRO A 311 -0.70 -24.26 -26.59
C PRO A 311 -1.20 -24.52 -28.02
N ALA A 312 -0.61 -23.90 -29.01
CA ALA A 312 -0.97 -24.11 -30.41
C ALA A 312 0.26 -24.08 -31.33
N ASN A 313 1.10 -25.09 -31.23
CA ASN A 313 1.83 -25.58 -32.42
C ASN A 313 2.49 -26.94 -32.10
N THR A 314 1.68 -28.00 -32.14
CA THR A 314 2.20 -29.37 -32.25
C THR A 314 2.11 -29.73 -33.73
N GLN A 315 3.13 -29.40 -34.48
CA GLN A 315 3.37 -30.09 -35.74
C GLN A 315 4.64 -30.92 -35.64
N GLN A 316 4.42 -32.19 -35.97
CA GLN A 316 5.35 -33.30 -36.07
C GLN A 316 6.65 -32.97 -36.80
N SER A 317 7.78 -33.42 -36.29
CA SER A 317 8.86 -33.95 -37.10
C SER A 317 9.42 -35.20 -36.45
N GLN A 318 9.24 -36.32 -37.18
CA GLN A 318 9.86 -37.59 -36.93
C GLN A 318 11.36 -37.58 -37.30
N GLY A 319 12.10 -38.46 -36.66
CA GLY A 319 13.44 -38.92 -37.08
C GLY A 319 14.48 -38.74 -35.98
N GLY A 320 14.87 -39.79 -35.28
CA GLY A 320 15.65 -40.90 -35.68
C GLY A 320 16.82 -41.05 -34.75
N THR A 321 17.02 -42.28 -34.26
CA THR A 321 18.24 -42.98 -33.82
C THR A 321 18.79 -42.67 -32.42
N GLU A 322 18.55 -43.59 -31.47
CA GLU A 322 19.40 -44.73 -31.02
C GLU A 322 20.65 -44.39 -30.19
N ASN A 323 20.69 -45.11 -29.06
CA ASN A 323 21.81 -45.61 -28.27
C ASN A 323 22.25 -44.75 -27.07
N GLU A 324 22.33 -45.29 -25.93
CA GLU A 324 22.83 -46.41 -25.23
C GLU A 324 22.90 -46.12 -23.72
N ALA A 325 22.77 -47.17 -22.97
CA ALA A 325 22.73 -47.31 -21.55
C ALA A 325 24.02 -46.93 -20.79
N ALA A 326 23.82 -46.65 -19.48
CA ALA A 326 24.56 -47.13 -18.31
C ALA A 326 24.10 -46.29 -17.12
N ASP A 327 23.38 -46.84 -16.14
CA ASP A 327 23.79 -47.60 -14.96
C ASP A 327 24.76 -46.82 -14.05
N ASP A 328 24.30 -46.47 -12.89
CA ASP A 328 24.81 -46.77 -11.56
C ASP A 328 24.34 -45.74 -10.49
N THR A 329 23.57 -46.29 -9.56
CA THR A 329 23.60 -46.17 -8.10
C THR A 329 24.54 -45.14 -7.44
N PHE A 330 23.97 -44.22 -6.67
CA PHE A 330 24.02 -44.09 -5.21
C PHE A 330 23.07 -43.05 -4.74
#